data_ffebdfd8b3c970996871db40c52dc4c3
#
_entry.id   ffebdfd8b3c970996871db40c52dc4c3
#
_cell.length_a   1.000
_cell.length_b   1.000
_cell.length_c   1.000
_cell.angle_alpha   90.00
_cell.angle_beta   90.00
_cell.angle_gamma   90.00
#
_symmetry.space_group_name_H-M   'P 1'
#
loop_
_entity.id
_entity.type
_entity.pdbx_description
1 polymer ?
#
loop_
_entity_poly.entity_id
_entity_poly.type
_entity_poly.pdbx_seq_one_letter_code
_entity_poly.pdbx_strand_id
1 'polypeptide(L)'
;MMNDLNSKRLVKIITLGCRVNQYESRALAEALQKYNIISVSHDEKDAGFPVDFCIVNTCAVTAESERKSRQMIRRLHRQYPSSPIIVMGCASQLKCDDFSEIEGVCLVAGCRNKTTIAKDIVCLNYGYNSSPLIAESTFSPDAPLCDGPITAFDRIRAYVKIEDGCNGNCAYCIIKKARGTVVSRDESEILDEIKTLVKNGCREVVLTGIETAAYSHGLSSLIKKVDKIDGIERIRLGSMDPAAINQEFIDAVSDCKHFMPHLHLSLQSGCSRTLKTMRRKYNANQAMRAIIAFRNAFPSANLSADIICGFPGESDEDFNETIDFCRKAKLLHAHIFTYSIRPNTEAADMPYQLDENIKNERSASLSSLQAEIKKEILDDYVGNIISDTVLIETYSKGIAHGHTGSFIECEIKCDCDMRGEIVKIRPVSHDGDTVLCELAD
;
A
#
# COMPACT_ATOMS: atom_id res chain seq x y z
N MET A 1 -21.60 18.27 -32.52
CA MET A 1 -22.18 18.94 -31.37
C MET A 1 -21.07 19.02 -30.33
N MET A 2 -20.51 20.20 -30.06
CA MET A 2 -19.57 20.42 -28.95
C MET A 2 -20.39 20.22 -27.67
N ASN A 3 -20.22 19.06 -27.02
CA ASN A 3 -20.80 18.85 -25.70
C ASN A 3 -20.14 19.82 -24.72
N ASP A 4 -20.98 20.48 -23.96
CA ASP A 4 -20.66 21.46 -22.94
C ASP A 4 -19.54 20.93 -22.02
N LEU A 5 -18.30 21.33 -22.25
CA LEU A 5 -17.14 21.03 -21.40
C LEU A 5 -17.31 21.59 -19.97
N ASN A 6 -18.40 22.33 -19.72
CA ASN A 6 -18.71 22.95 -18.45
C ASN A 6 -19.70 22.16 -17.57
N SER A 7 -20.29 21.05 -18.04
CA SER A 7 -21.16 20.25 -17.19
C SER A 7 -20.33 19.41 -16.21
N LYS A 8 -20.66 19.49 -14.92
CA LYS A 8 -20.07 18.67 -13.87
C LYS A 8 -20.38 17.19 -14.14
N ARG A 9 -19.33 16.37 -14.24
CA ARG A 9 -19.44 14.92 -14.39
C ARG A 9 -18.98 14.22 -13.11
N LEU A 10 -19.57 13.07 -12.81
CA LEU A 10 -19.27 12.27 -11.63
C LEU A 10 -18.56 10.98 -12.01
N VAL A 11 -17.46 10.68 -11.31
CA VAL A 11 -16.69 9.45 -11.49
C VAL A 11 -16.62 8.65 -10.20
N LYS A 12 -16.81 7.33 -10.31
CA LYS A 12 -16.54 6.40 -9.22
C LYS A 12 -15.20 5.73 -9.43
N ILE A 13 -14.25 5.92 -8.52
CA ILE A 13 -12.92 5.33 -8.60
C ILE A 13 -12.81 4.21 -7.56
N ILE A 14 -12.55 2.99 -8.02
CA ILE A 14 -12.27 1.84 -7.17
C ILE A 14 -10.79 1.47 -7.26
N THR A 15 -10.14 1.47 -6.11
CA THR A 15 -8.71 1.14 -6.03
C THR A 15 -8.52 -0.23 -5.40
N LEU A 16 -7.88 -1.13 -6.14
CA LEU A 16 -7.43 -2.42 -5.67
C LEU A 16 -5.89 -2.41 -5.59
N GLY A 17 -5.32 -3.07 -4.57
CA GLY A 17 -3.87 -3.19 -4.45
C GLY A 17 -3.22 -2.33 -3.37
N CYS A 18 -2.01 -1.88 -3.65
CA CYS A 18 -1.10 -1.29 -2.66
C CYS A 18 -1.28 0.23 -2.46
N ARG A 19 -0.46 0.81 -1.57
CA ARG A 19 -0.44 2.26 -1.29
C ARG A 19 -0.10 3.10 -2.51
N VAL A 20 0.75 2.58 -3.41
CA VAL A 20 1.07 3.25 -4.69
C VAL A 20 -0.18 3.37 -5.55
N ASN A 21 -1.00 2.31 -5.67
CA ASN A 21 -2.27 2.39 -6.40
C ASN A 21 -3.23 3.42 -5.77
N GLN A 22 -3.23 3.55 -4.43
CA GLN A 22 -4.07 4.55 -3.75
C GLN A 22 -3.62 5.97 -4.08
N TYR A 23 -2.31 6.24 -4.03
CA TYR A 23 -1.74 7.52 -4.49
C TYR A 23 -2.14 7.81 -5.95
N GLU A 24 -1.94 6.84 -6.84
CA GLU A 24 -2.22 6.98 -8.26
C GLU A 24 -3.70 7.26 -8.57
N SER A 25 -4.61 6.64 -7.83
CA SER A 25 -6.04 6.92 -7.96
C SER A 25 -6.37 8.33 -7.49
N ARG A 26 -5.74 8.81 -6.42
CA ARG A 26 -5.90 10.18 -5.94
C ARG A 26 -5.35 11.19 -6.94
N ALA A 27 -4.15 10.96 -7.46
CA ALA A 27 -3.54 11.82 -8.47
C ALA A 27 -4.41 11.90 -9.75
N LEU A 28 -4.98 10.76 -10.18
CA LEU A 28 -5.93 10.76 -11.29
C LEU A 28 -7.20 11.54 -10.98
N ALA A 29 -7.77 11.39 -9.78
CA ALA A 29 -8.95 12.14 -9.37
C ALA A 29 -8.70 13.66 -9.44
N GLU A 30 -7.56 14.13 -8.95
CA GLU A 30 -7.20 15.55 -9.03
C GLU A 30 -6.89 16.03 -10.45
N ALA A 31 -6.29 15.17 -11.27
CA ALA A 31 -6.10 15.49 -12.69
C ALA A 31 -7.44 15.63 -13.44
N LEU A 32 -8.43 14.79 -13.11
CA LEU A 32 -9.78 14.84 -13.67
C LEU A 32 -10.57 16.06 -13.18
N GLN A 33 -10.35 16.50 -11.94
CA GLN A 33 -11.02 17.66 -11.37
C GLN A 33 -10.74 18.95 -12.19
N LYS A 34 -9.58 19.05 -12.82
CA LYS A 34 -9.24 20.17 -13.74
C LYS A 34 -10.16 20.24 -14.97
N TYR A 35 -10.90 19.17 -15.24
CA TYR A 35 -11.85 19.05 -16.35
C TYR A 35 -13.30 18.95 -15.88
N ASN A 36 -13.62 19.43 -14.65
CA ASN A 36 -14.94 19.35 -14.04
C ASN A 36 -15.46 17.91 -13.83
N ILE A 37 -14.54 16.93 -13.69
CA ILE A 37 -14.89 15.54 -13.38
C ILE A 37 -14.55 15.28 -11.92
N ILE A 38 -15.56 15.01 -11.11
CA ILE A 38 -15.44 14.93 -9.65
C ILE A 38 -15.62 13.48 -9.19
N SER A 39 -14.63 13.00 -8.43
CA SER A 39 -14.71 11.69 -7.79
C SER A 39 -15.75 11.71 -6.65
N VAL A 40 -16.66 10.73 -6.67
CA VAL A 40 -17.59 10.51 -5.56
C VAL A 40 -16.94 9.63 -4.49
N SER A 41 -17.23 9.93 -3.22
CA SER A 41 -16.66 9.19 -2.08
C SER A 41 -17.12 7.72 -2.08
N HIS A 42 -16.27 6.85 -1.55
CA HIS A 42 -16.57 5.41 -1.36
C HIS A 42 -17.63 5.17 -0.27
N ASP A 43 -17.74 6.08 0.72
CA ASP A 43 -18.56 5.93 1.93
C ASP A 43 -20.02 6.39 1.75
N GLU A 44 -20.33 7.04 0.65
CA GLU A 44 -21.72 7.27 0.29
C GLU A 44 -22.34 5.91 -0.03
N LYS A 45 -23.18 5.41 0.90
CA LYS A 45 -24.00 4.22 0.69
C LYS A 45 -24.56 4.32 -0.71
N ASP A 46 -24.25 3.34 -1.57
CA ASP A 46 -24.62 3.28 -2.98
C ASP A 46 -26.14 3.27 -3.21
N ALA A 47 -26.81 4.33 -2.84
CA ALA A 47 -28.19 4.57 -3.12
C ALA A 47 -28.31 5.34 -4.43
N GLY A 48 -27.96 4.66 -5.56
CA GLY A 48 -28.49 5.08 -6.87
C GLY A 48 -28.04 6.43 -7.44
N PHE A 49 -26.94 7.03 -6.95
CA PHE A 49 -26.40 8.22 -7.59
C PHE A 49 -25.87 7.86 -8.98
N PRO A 50 -26.39 8.47 -10.05
CA PRO A 50 -25.86 8.24 -11.40
C PRO A 50 -24.41 8.72 -11.43
N VAL A 51 -23.49 7.86 -11.87
CA VAL A 51 -22.12 8.22 -12.20
C VAL A 51 -21.95 8.18 -13.71
N ASP A 52 -21.20 9.14 -14.26
CA ASP A 52 -20.99 9.22 -15.68
C ASP A 52 -20.04 8.11 -16.17
N PHE A 53 -19.09 7.68 -15.33
CA PHE A 53 -18.20 6.56 -15.60
C PHE A 53 -17.57 6.00 -14.34
N CYS A 54 -17.02 4.78 -14.44
CA CYS A 54 -16.31 4.11 -13.38
C CYS A 54 -14.83 3.91 -13.76
N ILE A 55 -13.93 4.03 -12.79
CA ILE A 55 -12.50 3.71 -12.97
C ILE A 55 -12.12 2.60 -11.99
N VAL A 56 -11.43 1.57 -12.49
CA VAL A 56 -10.87 0.50 -11.67
C VAL A 56 -9.36 0.50 -11.77
N ASN A 57 -8.68 0.82 -10.67
CA ASN A 57 -7.24 0.69 -10.56
C ASN A 57 -6.90 -0.72 -10.07
N THR A 58 -6.27 -1.51 -10.93
CA THR A 58 -6.12 -2.96 -10.81
C THR A 58 -4.79 -3.37 -10.17
N CYS A 59 -4.77 -4.54 -9.53
CA CYS A 59 -3.59 -5.12 -8.88
C CYS A 59 -3.18 -6.44 -9.53
N ALA A 60 -1.86 -6.67 -9.67
CA ALA A 60 -1.27 -7.88 -10.26
C ALA A 60 -0.41 -8.70 -9.29
N VAL A 61 -0.32 -8.32 -8.00
CA VAL A 61 0.58 -8.97 -7.04
C VAL A 61 0.28 -10.47 -6.89
N THR A 62 -1.00 -10.83 -6.78
CA THR A 62 -1.45 -12.22 -6.69
C THR A 62 -2.50 -12.53 -7.76
N ALA A 63 -2.68 -13.82 -8.09
CA ALA A 63 -3.75 -14.27 -8.96
C ALA A 63 -5.13 -13.90 -8.41
N GLU A 64 -5.29 -13.95 -7.09
CA GLU A 64 -6.52 -13.55 -6.40
C GLU A 64 -6.80 -12.04 -6.56
N SER A 65 -5.78 -11.19 -6.48
CA SER A 65 -5.93 -9.73 -6.70
C SER A 65 -6.39 -9.43 -8.13
N GLU A 66 -5.87 -10.15 -9.11
CA GLU A 66 -6.30 -10.04 -10.49
C GLU A 66 -7.75 -10.52 -10.68
N ARG A 67 -8.12 -11.67 -10.07
CA ARG A 67 -9.49 -12.19 -10.08
C ARG A 67 -10.48 -11.18 -9.47
N LYS A 68 -10.13 -10.59 -8.32
CA LYS A 68 -10.92 -9.55 -7.65
C LYS A 68 -11.09 -8.32 -8.56
N SER A 69 -10.05 -7.94 -9.30
CA SER A 69 -10.13 -6.83 -10.27
C SER A 69 -11.19 -7.10 -11.33
N ARG A 70 -11.19 -8.28 -11.94
CA ARG A 70 -12.19 -8.67 -12.95
C ARG A 70 -13.61 -8.76 -12.37
N GLN A 71 -13.73 -9.28 -11.14
CA GLN A 71 -15.03 -9.34 -10.46
C GLN A 71 -15.59 -7.95 -10.18
N MET A 72 -14.73 -7.02 -9.76
CA MET A 72 -15.14 -5.64 -9.49
C MET A 72 -15.62 -4.93 -10.75
N ILE A 73 -14.93 -5.10 -11.88
CA ILE A 73 -15.34 -4.54 -13.17
C ILE A 73 -16.74 -5.05 -13.54
N ARG A 74 -16.96 -6.38 -13.51
CA ARG A 74 -18.27 -6.97 -13.81
C ARG A 74 -19.36 -6.55 -12.82
N ARG A 75 -19.02 -6.33 -11.54
CA ARG A 75 -19.94 -5.80 -10.53
C ARG A 75 -20.36 -4.38 -10.88
N LEU A 76 -19.40 -3.50 -11.20
CA LEU A 76 -19.67 -2.11 -11.59
C LEU A 76 -20.52 -2.03 -12.85
N HIS A 77 -20.25 -2.85 -13.88
CA HIS A 77 -21.05 -2.88 -15.09
C HIS A 77 -22.52 -3.24 -14.80
N ARG A 78 -22.76 -4.22 -13.92
CA ARG A 78 -24.14 -4.57 -13.50
C ARG A 78 -24.83 -3.47 -12.67
N GLN A 79 -24.05 -2.76 -11.83
CA GLN A 79 -24.58 -1.71 -10.96
C GLN A 79 -24.83 -0.41 -11.74
N TYR A 80 -24.00 -0.12 -12.72
CA TYR A 80 -24.04 1.09 -13.55
C TYR A 80 -23.99 0.72 -15.05
N PRO A 81 -25.03 0.10 -15.61
CA PRO A 81 -24.98 -0.45 -16.98
C PRO A 81 -24.83 0.62 -18.06
N SER A 82 -25.18 1.88 -17.74
CA SER A 82 -25.02 3.02 -18.66
C SER A 82 -23.68 3.75 -18.51
N SER A 83 -22.87 3.40 -17.53
CA SER A 83 -21.61 4.09 -17.24
C SER A 83 -20.45 3.28 -17.79
N PRO A 84 -19.69 3.82 -18.74
CA PRO A 84 -18.50 3.14 -19.26
C PRO A 84 -17.46 2.95 -18.18
N ILE A 85 -16.67 1.86 -18.30
CA ILE A 85 -15.64 1.50 -17.34
C ILE A 85 -14.27 1.72 -17.94
N ILE A 86 -13.44 2.43 -17.19
CA ILE A 86 -12.02 2.64 -17.46
C ILE A 86 -11.22 1.70 -16.55
N VAL A 87 -10.29 0.97 -17.12
CA VAL A 87 -9.42 0.05 -16.38
C VAL A 87 -7.98 0.54 -16.48
N MET A 88 -7.29 0.64 -15.34
CA MET A 88 -5.87 1.00 -15.27
C MET A 88 -5.13 0.19 -14.21
N GLY A 89 -3.80 0.27 -14.16
CA GLY A 89 -2.99 -0.29 -13.08
C GLY A 89 -2.16 -1.51 -13.49
N CYS A 90 -1.65 -2.27 -12.49
CA CYS A 90 -0.67 -3.32 -12.74
C CYS A 90 -1.23 -4.52 -13.52
N ALA A 91 -2.49 -4.91 -13.27
CA ALA A 91 -3.05 -6.07 -13.97
C ALA A 91 -3.41 -5.73 -15.42
N SER A 92 -3.97 -4.56 -15.68
CA SER A 92 -4.23 -4.10 -17.06
C SER A 92 -2.92 -3.86 -17.82
N GLN A 93 -1.87 -3.39 -17.16
CA GLN A 93 -0.53 -3.28 -17.75
C GLN A 93 0.00 -4.60 -18.31
N LEU A 94 -0.27 -5.71 -17.63
CA LEU A 94 0.24 -7.04 -18.00
C LEU A 94 -0.67 -7.81 -18.95
N LYS A 95 -1.96 -7.50 -18.96
CA LYS A 95 -3.00 -8.26 -19.66
C LYS A 95 -4.05 -7.33 -20.28
N CYS A 96 -3.58 -6.39 -21.10
CA CYS A 96 -4.43 -5.38 -21.72
C CYS A 96 -5.62 -6.00 -22.46
N ASP A 97 -5.35 -7.00 -23.33
CA ASP A 97 -6.37 -7.64 -24.17
C ASP A 97 -7.46 -8.31 -23.31
N ASP A 98 -7.04 -9.07 -22.28
CA ASP A 98 -8.00 -9.73 -21.38
C ASP A 98 -8.96 -8.76 -20.68
N PHE A 99 -8.52 -7.52 -20.39
CA PHE A 99 -9.36 -6.50 -19.76
C PHE A 99 -10.21 -5.75 -20.78
N SER A 100 -9.73 -5.57 -22.01
CA SER A 100 -10.46 -4.92 -23.08
C SER A 100 -11.69 -5.74 -23.55
N GLU A 101 -11.64 -7.05 -23.41
CA GLU A 101 -12.75 -7.96 -23.76
C GLU A 101 -13.87 -7.99 -22.70
N ILE A 102 -13.70 -7.35 -21.54
CA ILE A 102 -14.73 -7.34 -20.49
C ILE A 102 -15.84 -6.35 -20.89
N GLU A 103 -17.06 -6.82 -20.87
CA GLU A 103 -18.24 -6.01 -21.19
C GLU A 103 -18.32 -4.73 -20.32
N GLY A 104 -18.63 -3.61 -20.98
CA GLY A 104 -18.69 -2.29 -20.35
C GLY A 104 -17.35 -1.55 -20.24
N VAL A 105 -16.22 -2.20 -20.53
CA VAL A 105 -14.92 -1.53 -20.59
C VAL A 105 -14.82 -0.72 -21.87
N CYS A 106 -14.46 0.56 -21.75
CA CYS A 106 -14.31 1.48 -22.89
C CYS A 106 -12.87 2.01 -23.06
N LEU A 107 -12.06 1.96 -22.00
CA LEU A 107 -10.65 2.37 -22.03
C LEU A 107 -9.83 1.43 -21.15
N VAL A 108 -8.71 0.96 -21.69
CA VAL A 108 -7.68 0.24 -20.92
C VAL A 108 -6.39 1.04 -20.95
N ALA A 109 -5.84 1.30 -19.77
CA ALA A 109 -4.58 2.03 -19.55
C ALA A 109 -3.62 1.20 -18.71
N GLY A 110 -2.34 1.53 -18.84
CA GLY A 110 -1.28 0.96 -18.02
C GLY A 110 -1.18 1.59 -16.62
N CYS A 111 -0.04 1.42 -15.99
CA CYS A 111 0.22 1.93 -14.64
C CYS A 111 0.98 3.27 -14.61
N ARG A 112 1.39 3.82 -15.74
CA ARG A 112 2.15 5.07 -15.83
C ARG A 112 1.27 6.25 -16.29
N ASN A 113 1.73 7.48 -16.02
CA ASN A 113 1.28 8.71 -16.64
C ASN A 113 -0.21 9.05 -16.44
N LYS A 114 -0.63 9.28 -15.19
CA LYS A 114 -2.03 9.57 -14.83
C LYS A 114 -2.59 10.83 -15.48
N THR A 115 -1.73 11.82 -15.77
CA THR A 115 -2.16 13.03 -16.47
C THR A 115 -2.57 12.74 -17.92
N THR A 116 -1.92 11.79 -18.59
CA THR A 116 -2.32 11.33 -19.92
C THR A 116 -3.62 10.54 -19.85
N ILE A 117 -3.74 9.61 -18.89
CA ILE A 117 -4.99 8.86 -18.68
C ILE A 117 -6.18 9.83 -18.48
N ALA A 118 -5.99 10.90 -17.69
CA ALA A 118 -7.02 11.90 -17.49
C ALA A 118 -7.44 12.59 -18.80
N LYS A 119 -6.46 12.93 -19.67
CA LYS A 119 -6.75 13.52 -20.99
C LYS A 119 -7.50 12.54 -21.90
N ASP A 120 -7.08 11.27 -21.94
CA ASP A 120 -7.73 10.25 -22.74
C ASP A 120 -9.19 10.05 -22.29
N ILE A 121 -9.45 10.05 -20.97
CA ILE A 121 -10.81 9.99 -20.41
C ILE A 121 -11.66 11.18 -20.86
N VAL A 122 -11.11 12.39 -20.86
CA VAL A 122 -11.83 13.59 -21.30
C VAL A 122 -12.17 13.53 -22.79
N CYS A 123 -11.28 12.95 -23.60
CA CYS A 123 -11.46 12.81 -25.05
C CYS A 123 -12.39 11.65 -25.45
N LEU A 124 -12.79 10.78 -24.51
CA LEU A 124 -13.74 9.70 -24.81
C LEU A 124 -15.08 10.29 -25.27
N ASN A 125 -15.39 10.09 -26.56
CA ASN A 125 -16.73 10.32 -27.09
C ASN A 125 -17.61 9.12 -26.70
N TYR A 126 -18.56 9.33 -25.79
CA TYR A 126 -19.43 8.30 -25.22
C TYR A 126 -20.46 7.74 -26.24
N GLY A 127 -19.97 7.12 -27.29
CA GLY A 127 -20.80 6.33 -28.24
C GLY A 127 -20.55 4.84 -27.97
N TYR A 128 -21.54 4.14 -27.53
CA TYR A 128 -21.52 2.74 -27.06
C TYR A 128 -21.08 1.66 -28.10
N ASN A 129 -20.65 2.03 -29.32
CA ASN A 129 -20.45 1.10 -30.43
C ASN A 129 -19.00 0.99 -30.95
N SER A 130 -18.02 1.50 -30.26
CA SER A 130 -16.59 1.37 -30.64
C SER A 130 -15.86 0.38 -29.75
N SER A 131 -14.91 -0.36 -30.31
CA SER A 131 -13.98 -1.21 -29.57
C SER A 131 -13.31 -0.37 -28.45
N PRO A 132 -12.95 -0.97 -27.30
CA PRO A 132 -12.25 -0.27 -26.23
C PRO A 132 -10.99 0.42 -26.74
N LEU A 133 -10.75 1.66 -26.29
CA LEU A 133 -9.52 2.37 -26.58
C LEU A 133 -8.39 1.82 -25.71
N ILE A 134 -7.20 1.74 -26.29
CA ILE A 134 -5.97 1.39 -25.57
C ILE A 134 -5.13 2.66 -25.45
N ALA A 135 -4.84 3.08 -24.21
CA ALA A 135 -3.98 4.23 -23.92
C ALA A 135 -2.50 3.82 -24.05
N GLU A 136 -2.03 3.55 -25.27
CA GLU A 136 -0.71 2.95 -25.57
C GLU A 136 0.46 3.64 -24.86
N SER A 137 0.46 4.97 -24.79
CA SER A 137 1.53 5.74 -24.13
C SER A 137 1.67 5.48 -22.63
N THR A 138 0.66 4.89 -22.01
CA THR A 138 0.66 4.57 -20.57
C THR A 138 1.27 3.20 -20.26
N PHE A 139 1.50 2.38 -21.29
CA PHE A 139 2.06 1.03 -21.15
C PHE A 139 3.59 1.00 -21.23
N SER A 140 4.25 2.09 -21.62
CA SER A 140 5.70 2.13 -21.64
C SER A 140 6.26 2.09 -20.22
N PRO A 141 7.09 1.10 -19.86
CA PRO A 141 7.73 1.04 -18.55
C PRO A 141 8.75 2.18 -18.33
N ASP A 142 9.23 2.78 -19.42
CA ASP A 142 10.20 3.89 -19.42
C ASP A 142 9.50 5.27 -19.47
N ALA A 143 8.17 5.30 -19.47
CA ALA A 143 7.42 6.55 -19.45
C ALA A 143 7.73 7.35 -18.16
N PRO A 144 7.85 8.67 -18.24
CA PRO A 144 8.06 9.53 -17.08
C PRO A 144 6.97 9.36 -16.03
N LEU A 145 7.30 9.63 -14.76
CA LEU A 145 6.33 9.71 -13.67
C LEU A 145 5.57 11.02 -13.75
N CYS A 146 4.56 11.09 -14.60
CA CYS A 146 3.70 12.26 -14.76
C CYS A 146 2.33 12.03 -14.10
N ASP A 147 2.33 11.65 -12.82
CA ASP A 147 1.07 11.45 -12.10
C ASP A 147 0.48 12.78 -11.61
N GLY A 148 1.32 13.80 -11.44
CA GLY A 148 0.99 15.07 -10.83
C GLY A 148 1.02 14.99 -9.29
N PRO A 149 1.18 16.11 -8.60
CA PRO A 149 1.09 16.16 -7.15
C PRO A 149 -0.35 15.99 -6.70
N ILE A 150 -0.55 15.45 -5.49
CA ILE A 150 -1.83 15.47 -4.80
C ILE A 150 -1.89 16.66 -3.84
N THR A 151 -3.07 17.26 -3.71
CA THR A 151 -3.30 18.40 -2.81
C THR A 151 -4.24 18.06 -1.67
N ALA A 152 -4.91 16.93 -1.76
CA ALA A 152 -5.82 16.42 -0.75
C ALA A 152 -5.63 14.92 -0.53
N PHE A 153 -6.19 14.41 0.53
CA PHE A 153 -6.10 13.01 0.94
C PHE A 153 -7.50 12.51 1.36
N ASP A 154 -7.82 11.29 0.96
CA ASP A 154 -9.15 10.69 1.21
C ASP A 154 -9.21 9.99 2.57
N ARG A 155 -8.05 9.75 3.17
CA ARG A 155 -7.86 9.12 4.47
C ARG A 155 -7.22 10.11 5.44
N ILE A 156 -7.08 9.73 6.68
CA ILE A 156 -6.48 10.56 7.72
C ILE A 156 -4.99 10.81 7.50
N ARG A 157 -4.30 9.91 6.79
CA ARG A 157 -2.91 10.04 6.37
C ARG A 157 -2.79 10.14 4.86
N ALA A 158 -1.80 10.88 4.39
CA ALA A 158 -1.49 10.98 2.97
C ALA A 158 -0.41 9.97 2.56
N TYR A 159 -0.66 9.21 1.49
CA TYR A 159 0.38 8.45 0.82
C TYR A 159 1.07 9.37 -0.19
N VAL A 160 2.38 9.46 -0.13
CA VAL A 160 3.20 10.26 -1.05
C VAL A 160 4.13 9.33 -1.81
N LYS A 161 3.88 9.14 -3.09
CA LYS A 161 4.74 8.32 -3.94
C LYS A 161 6.04 9.06 -4.23
N ILE A 162 7.18 8.47 -3.85
CA ILE A 162 8.50 9.05 -4.06
C ILE A 162 9.24 8.40 -5.23
N GLU A 163 8.92 7.14 -5.55
CA GLU A 163 9.47 6.39 -6.67
C GLU A 163 8.44 5.37 -7.20
N ASP A 164 8.74 4.79 -8.36
CA ASP A 164 7.98 3.72 -8.97
C ASP A 164 8.92 2.76 -9.71
N GLY A 165 8.51 1.49 -9.83
CA GLY A 165 9.32 0.46 -10.44
C GLY A 165 10.26 -0.23 -9.45
N CYS A 166 10.98 -1.24 -9.93
CA CYS A 166 11.87 -2.03 -9.09
C CYS A 166 13.04 -2.60 -9.90
N ASN A 167 14.27 -2.47 -9.35
CA ASN A 167 15.46 -3.07 -9.92
C ASN A 167 15.71 -4.51 -9.43
N GLY A 168 14.87 -5.01 -8.52
CA GLY A 168 14.93 -6.35 -7.99
C GLY A 168 14.69 -7.43 -9.07
N ASN A 169 15.16 -8.65 -8.77
CA ASN A 169 15.05 -9.82 -9.66
C ASN A 169 14.49 -11.02 -8.89
N CYS A 170 13.53 -10.74 -7.98
CA CYS A 170 12.90 -11.77 -7.15
C CYS A 170 12.19 -12.79 -8.02
N ALA A 171 12.44 -14.08 -7.79
CA ALA A 171 11.99 -15.16 -8.66
C ALA A 171 10.45 -15.26 -8.80
N TYR A 172 9.70 -14.80 -7.81
CA TYR A 172 8.23 -14.86 -7.76
C TYR A 172 7.55 -13.59 -8.28
N CYS A 173 8.31 -12.48 -8.47
CA CYS A 173 7.71 -11.16 -8.57
C CYS A 173 7.44 -10.75 -10.02
N ILE A 174 6.20 -10.40 -10.31
CA ILE A 174 5.77 -9.90 -11.61
C ILE A 174 5.87 -8.37 -11.72
N ILE A 175 6.11 -7.66 -10.61
CA ILE A 175 5.95 -6.21 -10.54
C ILE A 175 6.94 -5.47 -11.42
N LYS A 176 8.18 -5.95 -11.54
CA LYS A 176 9.15 -5.35 -12.46
C LYS A 176 8.65 -5.37 -13.92
N LYS A 177 7.92 -6.41 -14.32
CA LYS A 177 7.32 -6.49 -15.67
C LYS A 177 6.17 -5.49 -15.83
N ALA A 178 5.43 -5.24 -14.77
CA ALA A 178 4.33 -4.28 -14.80
C ALA A 178 4.81 -2.83 -14.75
N ARG A 179 5.82 -2.53 -13.91
CA ARG A 179 6.20 -1.15 -13.57
C ARG A 179 7.59 -0.71 -14.03
N GLY A 180 8.35 -1.62 -14.68
CA GLY A 180 9.69 -1.31 -15.18
C GLY A 180 10.75 -1.17 -14.09
N THR A 181 11.84 -0.50 -14.45
CA THR A 181 12.94 -0.16 -13.53
C THR A 181 12.56 1.02 -12.63
N VAL A 182 13.36 1.23 -11.59
CA VAL A 182 13.14 2.35 -10.65
C VAL A 182 13.25 3.69 -11.36
N VAL A 183 12.22 4.51 -11.19
CA VAL A 183 12.20 5.93 -11.57
C VAL A 183 11.78 6.73 -10.34
N SER A 184 12.63 7.65 -9.89
CA SER A 184 12.37 8.50 -8.73
C SER A 184 11.73 9.82 -9.14
N ARG A 185 10.85 10.35 -8.30
CA ARG A 185 10.34 11.71 -8.44
C ARG A 185 11.38 12.72 -7.97
N ASP A 186 11.30 13.92 -8.48
CA ASP A 186 12.12 15.03 -8.03
C ASP A 186 11.86 15.36 -6.55
N GLU A 187 12.92 15.63 -5.80
CA GLU A 187 12.85 15.89 -4.37
C GLU A 187 12.05 17.18 -4.07
N SER A 188 12.22 18.21 -4.87
CA SER A 188 11.51 19.48 -4.67
C SER A 188 10.01 19.31 -4.87
N GLU A 189 9.59 18.52 -5.87
CA GLU A 189 8.17 18.21 -6.09
C GLU A 189 7.55 17.47 -4.91
N ILE A 190 8.28 16.49 -4.34
CA ILE A 190 7.82 15.73 -3.17
C ILE A 190 7.67 16.65 -1.96
N LEU A 191 8.66 17.50 -1.69
CA LEU A 191 8.62 18.41 -0.55
C LEU A 191 7.49 19.44 -0.68
N ASP A 192 7.26 20.00 -1.86
CA ASP A 192 6.19 20.96 -2.09
C ASP A 192 4.79 20.33 -2.03
N GLU A 193 4.66 19.09 -2.47
CA GLU A 193 3.45 18.29 -2.28
C GLU A 193 3.16 18.09 -0.80
N ILE A 194 4.15 17.66 0.00
CA ILE A 194 3.98 17.43 1.44
C ILE A 194 3.62 18.74 2.17
N LYS A 195 4.29 19.86 1.85
CA LYS A 195 3.92 21.18 2.41
C LYS A 195 2.46 21.54 2.12
N THR A 196 2.01 21.26 0.89
CA THR A 196 0.61 21.51 0.50
C THR A 196 -0.36 20.63 1.29
N LEU A 197 -0.06 19.35 1.43
CA LEU A 197 -0.86 18.41 2.21
C LEU A 197 -0.95 18.80 3.69
N VAL A 198 0.18 19.18 4.29
CA VAL A 198 0.23 19.66 5.69
C VAL A 198 -0.58 20.94 5.86
N LYS A 199 -0.46 21.91 4.94
CA LYS A 199 -1.29 23.13 4.94
C LYS A 199 -2.77 22.81 4.86
N ASN A 200 -3.16 21.72 4.20
CA ASN A 200 -4.54 21.25 4.08
C ASN A 200 -4.95 20.29 5.22
N GLY A 201 -4.18 20.25 6.33
CA GLY A 201 -4.53 19.55 7.57
C GLY A 201 -3.99 18.11 7.68
N CYS A 202 -3.12 17.65 6.77
CA CYS A 202 -2.48 16.35 6.89
C CYS A 202 -1.43 16.36 8.01
N ARG A 203 -1.58 15.50 9.03
CA ARG A 203 -0.64 15.37 10.13
C ARG A 203 0.34 14.21 9.97
N GLU A 204 -0.04 13.18 9.21
CA GLU A 204 0.80 11.99 8.95
C GLU A 204 0.98 11.76 7.46
N VAL A 205 2.25 11.66 7.01
CA VAL A 205 2.58 11.25 5.65
C VAL A 205 3.25 9.88 5.65
N VAL A 206 2.95 9.10 4.62
CA VAL A 206 3.61 7.80 4.36
C VAL A 206 4.35 7.91 3.05
N LEU A 207 5.68 8.02 3.10
CA LEU A 207 6.52 7.97 1.92
C LEU A 207 6.46 6.56 1.34
N THR A 208 5.98 6.41 0.12
CA THR A 208 5.71 5.11 -0.49
C THR A 208 6.28 4.99 -1.88
N GLY A 209 6.53 3.75 -2.28
CA GLY A 209 7.00 3.37 -3.60
C GLY A 209 6.88 1.87 -3.77
N ILE A 210 7.38 1.35 -4.87
CA ILE A 210 7.49 -0.09 -5.12
C ILE A 210 8.72 -0.68 -4.41
N GLU A 211 9.83 0.05 -4.42
CA GLU A 211 11.05 -0.25 -3.68
C GLU A 211 11.54 1.03 -2.99
N THR A 212 10.83 1.48 -1.97
CA THR A 212 11.01 2.79 -1.32
C THR A 212 12.47 3.11 -1.00
N ALA A 213 13.27 2.10 -0.63
CA ALA A 213 14.70 2.25 -0.35
C ALA A 213 15.55 2.56 -1.60
N ALA A 214 15.01 2.33 -2.80
CA ALA A 214 15.72 2.58 -4.06
C ALA A 214 15.53 4.03 -4.58
N TYR A 215 14.97 4.92 -3.79
CA TYR A 215 14.83 6.33 -4.13
C TYR A 215 16.22 6.95 -4.43
N SER A 216 16.41 7.41 -5.67
CA SER A 216 17.75 7.73 -6.22
C SER A 216 18.41 8.96 -5.59
N HIS A 217 17.63 9.86 -5.00
CA HIS A 217 18.15 11.08 -4.34
C HIS A 217 18.46 10.88 -2.85
N GLY A 218 18.40 9.61 -2.35
CA GLY A 218 18.73 9.26 -0.98
C GLY A 218 17.52 9.38 -0.04
N LEU A 219 16.96 8.23 0.35
CA LEU A 219 15.80 8.14 1.24
C LEU A 219 16.05 8.82 2.59
N SER A 220 17.21 8.58 3.20
CA SER A 220 17.62 9.18 4.48
C SER A 220 17.64 10.71 4.42
N SER A 221 18.16 11.28 3.33
CA SER A 221 18.18 12.72 3.10
C SER A 221 16.78 13.29 2.97
N LEU A 222 15.92 12.63 2.20
CA LEU A 222 14.52 13.03 2.01
C LEU A 222 13.77 13.04 3.35
N ILE A 223 13.89 11.98 4.16
CA ILE A 223 13.22 11.90 5.47
C ILE A 223 13.64 13.08 6.36
N LYS A 224 14.95 13.39 6.44
CA LYS A 224 15.46 14.54 7.22
C LYS A 224 14.92 15.89 6.74
N LYS A 225 14.64 16.03 5.45
CA LYS A 225 14.04 17.25 4.89
C LYS A 225 12.53 17.32 5.17
N VAL A 226 11.84 16.20 5.07
CA VAL A 226 10.42 16.10 5.43
C VAL A 226 10.20 16.38 6.91
N ASP A 227 11.08 15.89 7.80
CA ASP A 227 11.03 16.14 9.24
C ASP A 227 11.10 17.63 9.62
N LYS A 228 11.66 18.46 8.72
CA LYS A 228 11.77 19.91 8.91
C LYS A 228 10.58 20.70 8.36
N ILE A 229 9.61 20.06 7.74
CA ILE A 229 8.40 20.74 7.25
C ILE A 229 7.54 21.13 8.45
N ASP A 230 7.28 22.43 8.56
CA ASP A 230 6.45 22.95 9.66
C ASP A 230 5.03 22.40 9.58
N GLY A 231 4.53 21.89 10.70
CA GLY A 231 3.21 21.26 10.82
C GLY A 231 3.14 19.76 10.52
N ILE A 232 4.24 19.12 10.06
CA ILE A 232 4.28 17.65 10.02
C ILE A 232 4.38 17.09 11.46
N GLU A 233 3.60 16.06 11.76
CA GLU A 233 3.61 15.44 13.08
C GLU A 233 4.06 13.99 13.04
N ARG A 234 3.83 13.27 11.92
CA ARG A 234 4.22 11.87 11.76
C ARG A 234 4.71 11.57 10.35
N ILE A 235 5.83 10.88 10.27
CA ILE A 235 6.43 10.38 9.03
C ILE A 235 6.54 8.87 9.11
N ARG A 236 5.99 8.17 8.14
CA ARG A 236 6.10 6.71 7.99
C ARG A 236 6.65 6.35 6.63
N LEU A 237 7.11 5.13 6.53
CA LEU A 237 7.56 4.54 5.27
C LEU A 237 6.57 3.48 4.76
N GLY A 238 6.58 3.27 3.46
CA GLY A 238 6.05 2.09 2.82
C GLY A 238 6.87 0.84 3.18
N SER A 239 6.75 -0.20 2.38
CA SER A 239 7.51 -1.43 2.61
C SER A 239 9.01 -1.22 2.39
N MET A 240 9.82 -1.77 3.32
CA MET A 240 11.27 -1.67 3.32
C MET A 240 11.91 -3.05 3.12
N ASP A 241 12.91 -3.12 2.26
CA ASP A 241 13.78 -4.30 2.19
C ASP A 241 14.66 -4.34 3.45
N PRO A 242 14.75 -5.47 4.18
CA PRO A 242 15.63 -5.57 5.35
C PRO A 242 17.09 -5.18 5.09
N ALA A 243 17.60 -5.39 3.87
CA ALA A 243 18.96 -4.99 3.51
C ALA A 243 19.17 -3.47 3.50
N ALA A 244 18.12 -2.69 3.40
CA ALA A 244 18.19 -1.22 3.42
C ALA A 244 18.23 -0.63 4.84
N ILE A 245 17.96 -1.43 5.86
CA ILE A 245 18.01 -1.01 7.27
C ILE A 245 19.45 -1.17 7.76
N ASN A 246 20.30 -0.29 7.30
CA ASN A 246 21.71 -0.20 7.69
C ASN A 246 21.92 0.91 8.73
N GLN A 247 23.16 1.05 9.23
CA GLN A 247 23.48 2.03 10.26
C GLN A 247 23.24 3.46 9.79
N GLU A 248 23.57 3.78 8.54
CA GLU A 248 23.33 5.11 7.96
C GLU A 248 21.83 5.48 7.97
N PHE A 249 20.96 4.52 7.59
CA PHE A 249 19.51 4.72 7.66
C PHE A 249 19.05 4.91 9.10
N ILE A 250 19.49 4.04 10.02
CA ILE A 250 19.12 4.11 11.46
C ILE A 250 19.54 5.45 12.05
N ASP A 251 20.77 5.88 11.83
CA ASP A 251 21.27 7.17 12.33
C ASP A 251 20.45 8.33 11.77
N ALA A 252 20.14 8.27 10.48
CA ALA A 252 19.36 9.31 9.82
C ALA A 252 17.94 9.47 10.40
N VAL A 253 17.24 8.35 10.66
CA VAL A 253 15.86 8.40 11.18
C VAL A 253 15.82 8.61 12.69
N SER A 254 16.89 8.25 13.43
CA SER A 254 17.00 8.53 14.88
C SER A 254 17.12 10.02 15.19
N ASP A 255 17.66 10.81 14.24
CA ASP A 255 17.73 12.26 14.37
C ASP A 255 16.39 12.96 14.07
N CYS A 256 15.40 12.24 13.51
CA CYS A 256 14.13 12.80 13.08
C CYS A 256 13.08 12.73 14.17
N LYS A 257 12.57 13.91 14.58
CA LYS A 257 11.58 14.02 15.66
C LYS A 257 10.24 13.38 15.33
N HIS A 258 9.83 13.45 14.07
CA HIS A 258 8.49 13.04 13.62
C HIS A 258 8.50 11.67 12.94
N PHE A 259 9.66 10.98 12.87
CA PHE A 259 9.72 9.63 12.34
C PHE A 259 9.08 8.64 13.31
N MET A 260 8.12 7.86 12.81
CA MET A 260 7.39 6.91 13.65
C MET A 260 8.14 5.58 13.80
N PRO A 261 8.23 5.03 15.03
CA PRO A 261 8.97 3.80 15.33
C PRO A 261 8.22 2.54 14.84
N HIS A 262 7.95 2.48 13.55
CA HIS A 262 7.35 1.32 12.90
C HIS A 262 7.87 1.18 11.47
N LEU A 263 8.31 -0.03 11.11
CA LEU A 263 8.66 -0.41 9.74
C LEU A 263 7.85 -1.62 9.30
N HIS A 264 7.42 -1.60 8.04
CA HIS A 264 6.88 -2.77 7.36
C HIS A 264 7.95 -3.39 6.47
N LEU A 265 8.28 -4.67 6.69
CA LEU A 265 9.38 -5.35 6.04
C LEU A 265 8.90 -6.23 4.88
N SER A 266 9.51 -6.10 3.71
CA SER A 266 9.36 -7.06 2.61
C SER A 266 10.19 -8.31 2.90
N LEU A 267 9.97 -8.97 4.03
CA LEU A 267 10.79 -10.07 4.55
C LEU A 267 10.71 -11.34 3.71
N GLN A 268 9.52 -11.73 3.31
CA GLN A 268 9.15 -12.87 2.45
C GLN A 268 9.37 -14.25 3.07
N SER A 269 10.45 -14.52 3.81
CA SER A 269 10.73 -15.79 4.51
C SER A 269 11.73 -15.58 5.64
N GLY A 270 11.65 -16.41 6.68
CA GLY A 270 12.64 -16.51 7.76
C GLY A 270 13.73 -17.55 7.50
N CYS A 271 13.69 -18.29 6.40
CA CYS A 271 14.67 -19.31 6.04
C CYS A 271 15.67 -18.78 4.99
N SER A 272 16.96 -18.90 5.28
CA SER A 272 18.02 -18.42 4.37
C SER A 272 18.05 -19.16 3.04
N ARG A 273 17.74 -20.45 3.01
CA ARG A 273 17.66 -21.25 1.78
C ARG A 273 16.53 -20.78 0.89
N THR A 274 15.35 -20.59 1.46
CA THR A 274 14.17 -20.07 0.75
C THR A 274 14.41 -18.66 0.21
N LEU A 275 14.98 -17.76 1.01
CA LEU A 275 15.33 -16.39 0.59
C LEU A 275 16.32 -16.41 -0.60
N LYS A 276 17.32 -17.29 -0.59
CA LYS A 276 18.25 -17.46 -1.70
C LYS A 276 17.53 -17.95 -2.97
N THR A 277 16.62 -18.91 -2.85
CA THR A 277 15.83 -19.42 -3.98
C THR A 277 14.88 -18.35 -4.51
N MET A 278 14.33 -17.51 -3.63
CA MET A 278 13.54 -16.32 -3.97
C MET A 278 14.38 -15.20 -4.61
N ARG A 279 15.71 -15.34 -4.68
CA ARG A 279 16.67 -14.32 -5.14
C ARG A 279 16.64 -13.02 -4.32
N ARG A 280 16.44 -13.14 -3.00
CA ARG A 280 16.56 -11.99 -2.11
C ARG A 280 18.03 -11.61 -1.92
N LYS A 281 18.28 -10.29 -1.70
CA LYS A 281 19.62 -9.72 -1.54
C LYS A 281 20.20 -9.90 -0.12
N TYR A 282 19.45 -10.53 0.78
CA TYR A 282 19.80 -10.77 2.19
C TYR A 282 19.42 -12.21 2.58
N ASN A 283 19.98 -12.68 3.68
CA ASN A 283 19.61 -13.91 4.34
C ASN A 283 18.90 -13.65 5.68
N ALA A 284 18.34 -14.69 6.30
CA ALA A 284 17.59 -14.59 7.55
C ALA A 284 18.40 -13.92 8.69
N ASN A 285 19.70 -14.25 8.80
CA ASN A 285 20.56 -13.67 9.82
C ASN A 285 20.80 -12.16 9.60
N GLN A 286 20.92 -11.72 8.35
CA GLN A 286 21.05 -10.30 8.02
C GLN A 286 19.75 -9.54 8.34
N ALA A 287 18.58 -10.12 7.98
CA ALA A 287 17.29 -9.55 8.32
C ALA A 287 17.10 -9.44 9.85
N MET A 288 17.46 -10.50 10.61
CA MET A 288 17.37 -10.45 12.07
C MET A 288 18.28 -9.38 12.68
N ARG A 289 19.52 -9.23 12.18
CA ARG A 289 20.42 -8.16 12.64
C ARG A 289 19.84 -6.76 12.38
N ALA A 290 19.23 -6.55 11.21
CA ALA A 290 18.57 -5.28 10.89
C ALA A 290 17.40 -4.98 11.84
N ILE A 291 16.57 -5.98 12.15
CA ILE A 291 15.49 -5.87 13.13
C ILE A 291 16.02 -5.48 14.53
N ILE A 292 17.07 -6.18 15.00
CA ILE A 292 17.67 -5.91 16.32
C ILE A 292 18.29 -4.51 16.34
N ALA A 293 19.03 -4.13 15.30
CA ALA A 293 19.67 -2.81 15.24
C ALA A 293 18.63 -1.68 15.26
N PHE A 294 17.52 -1.83 14.51
CA PHE A 294 16.44 -0.85 14.52
C PHE A 294 15.77 -0.75 15.90
N ARG A 295 15.49 -1.88 16.56
CA ARG A 295 14.92 -1.88 17.91
C ARG A 295 15.85 -1.31 18.98
N ASN A 296 17.16 -1.48 18.83
CA ASN A 296 18.12 -0.86 19.74
C ASN A 296 18.09 0.67 19.66
N ALA A 297 17.86 1.21 18.44
CA ALA A 297 17.70 2.64 18.22
C ALA A 297 16.31 3.16 18.64
N PHE A 298 15.30 2.33 18.48
CA PHE A 298 13.90 2.65 18.82
C PHE A 298 13.30 1.56 19.72
N PRO A 299 13.50 1.63 21.04
CA PRO A 299 13.05 0.57 21.98
C PRO A 299 11.54 0.30 21.95
N SER A 300 10.72 1.31 21.58
CA SER A 300 9.27 1.17 21.42
C SER A 300 8.86 0.68 20.03
N ALA A 301 9.82 0.35 19.13
CA ALA A 301 9.50 0.03 17.76
C ALA A 301 8.78 -1.31 17.62
N ASN A 302 7.68 -1.27 16.87
CA ASN A 302 7.04 -2.43 16.33
C ASN A 302 7.40 -2.61 14.85
N LEU A 303 7.41 -3.85 14.42
CA LEU A 303 7.70 -4.23 13.04
C LEU A 303 6.57 -5.10 12.51
N SER A 304 6.23 -4.91 11.25
CA SER A 304 5.36 -5.81 10.50
C SER A 304 6.07 -6.34 9.26
N ALA A 305 5.60 -7.44 8.69
CA ALA A 305 6.26 -8.01 7.52
C ALA A 305 5.28 -8.74 6.58
N ASP A 306 5.67 -8.83 5.32
CA ASP A 306 5.08 -9.78 4.37
C ASP A 306 5.84 -11.11 4.44
N ILE A 307 5.13 -12.24 4.49
CA ILE A 307 5.67 -13.59 4.51
C ILE A 307 4.93 -14.43 3.47
N ILE A 308 5.71 -15.12 2.63
CA ILE A 308 5.20 -16.08 1.65
C ILE A 308 5.55 -17.48 2.16
N CYS A 309 4.54 -18.33 2.34
CA CYS A 309 4.69 -19.74 2.66
C CYS A 309 4.34 -20.62 1.46
N GLY A 310 4.93 -21.81 1.40
CA GLY A 310 4.72 -22.76 0.32
C GLY A 310 5.40 -22.38 -0.98
N PHE A 311 6.55 -21.73 -0.92
CA PHE A 311 7.38 -21.43 -2.08
C PHE A 311 7.92 -22.72 -2.71
N PRO A 312 8.11 -22.82 -4.06
CA PRO A 312 8.62 -24.00 -4.70
C PRO A 312 9.90 -24.55 -4.04
N GLY A 313 9.89 -25.82 -3.66
CA GLY A 313 10.98 -26.51 -3.00
C GLY A 313 11.19 -26.16 -1.52
N GLU A 314 10.28 -25.41 -0.87
CA GLU A 314 10.29 -25.18 0.56
C GLU A 314 10.01 -26.49 1.32
N SER A 315 10.98 -27.00 2.09
CA SER A 315 10.80 -28.20 2.93
C SER A 315 10.09 -27.85 4.26
N ASP A 316 9.78 -28.86 5.07
CA ASP A 316 9.23 -28.63 6.40
C ASP A 316 10.27 -28.02 7.35
N GLU A 317 11.54 -28.34 7.18
CA GLU A 317 12.64 -27.71 7.90
C GLU A 317 12.77 -26.24 7.58
N ASP A 318 12.68 -25.83 6.30
CA ASP A 318 12.70 -24.42 5.91
C ASP A 318 11.52 -23.64 6.47
N PHE A 319 10.34 -24.28 6.46
CA PHE A 319 9.15 -23.69 7.04
C PHE A 319 9.30 -23.51 8.56
N ASN A 320 9.84 -24.51 9.26
CA ASN A 320 10.11 -24.42 10.68
C ASN A 320 11.15 -23.33 11.01
N GLU A 321 12.20 -23.15 10.17
CA GLU A 321 13.11 -22.01 10.32
C GLU A 321 12.37 -20.66 10.21
N THR A 322 11.37 -20.56 9.33
CA THR A 322 10.54 -19.36 9.20
C THR A 322 9.67 -19.14 10.44
N ILE A 323 9.06 -20.19 11.01
CA ILE A 323 8.33 -20.15 12.27
C ILE A 323 9.23 -19.63 13.41
N ASP A 324 10.43 -20.21 13.56
CA ASP A 324 11.40 -19.81 14.57
C ASP A 324 11.88 -18.37 14.40
N PHE A 325 12.07 -17.95 13.16
CA PHE A 325 12.40 -16.57 12.85
C PHE A 325 11.30 -15.62 13.30
N CYS A 326 10.04 -15.88 12.96
CA CYS A 326 8.90 -15.05 13.32
C CYS A 326 8.76 -14.95 14.86
N ARG A 327 8.94 -16.06 15.58
CA ARG A 327 8.90 -16.08 17.05
C ARG A 327 9.99 -15.18 17.66
N LYS A 328 11.22 -15.25 17.13
CA LYS A 328 12.35 -14.39 17.58
C LYS A 328 12.19 -12.93 17.16
N ALA A 329 11.67 -12.71 15.96
CA ALA A 329 11.48 -11.37 15.43
C ALA A 329 10.36 -10.58 16.12
N LYS A 330 9.42 -11.25 16.80
CA LYS A 330 8.26 -10.63 17.49
C LYS A 330 7.59 -9.55 16.63
N LEU A 331 7.11 -9.95 15.45
CA LEU A 331 6.44 -9.02 14.54
C LEU A 331 5.06 -8.66 15.10
N LEU A 332 4.72 -7.38 15.16
CA LEU A 332 3.38 -6.94 15.57
C LEU A 332 2.31 -7.48 14.61
N HIS A 333 2.64 -7.52 13.30
CA HIS A 333 1.76 -8.01 12.28
C HIS A 333 2.55 -8.69 11.15
N ALA A 334 2.09 -9.86 10.70
CA ALA A 334 2.60 -10.50 9.50
C ALA A 334 1.47 -10.70 8.49
N HIS A 335 1.63 -10.14 7.31
CA HIS A 335 0.79 -10.46 6.17
C HIS A 335 1.27 -11.78 5.58
N ILE A 336 0.51 -12.84 5.81
CA ILE A 336 0.86 -14.19 5.40
C ILE A 336 0.18 -14.48 4.07
N PHE A 337 0.98 -14.82 3.06
CA PHE A 337 0.54 -15.17 1.73
C PHE A 337 0.95 -16.61 1.42
N THR A 338 0.04 -17.40 0.88
CA THR A 338 0.44 -18.60 0.16
C THR A 338 1.10 -18.22 -1.15
N TYR A 339 2.17 -18.91 -1.54
CA TYR A 339 2.79 -18.68 -2.83
C TYR A 339 1.77 -18.80 -3.96
N SER A 340 1.63 -17.74 -4.73
CA SER A 340 0.71 -17.64 -5.87
C SER A 340 1.49 -17.67 -7.17
N ILE A 341 1.28 -18.69 -7.99
CA ILE A 341 1.93 -18.82 -9.29
C ILE A 341 1.57 -17.61 -10.16
N ARG A 342 2.60 -16.92 -10.64
CA ARG A 342 2.44 -15.81 -11.60
C ARG A 342 3.08 -16.19 -12.92
N PRO A 343 2.31 -16.31 -14.02
CA PRO A 343 2.85 -16.61 -15.34
C PRO A 343 4.02 -15.68 -15.70
N ASN A 344 5.00 -16.22 -16.38
CA ASN A 344 6.20 -15.48 -16.78
C ASN A 344 7.11 -15.04 -15.63
N THR A 345 7.02 -15.62 -14.45
CA THR A 345 8.01 -15.49 -13.37
C THR A 345 8.85 -16.76 -13.29
N GLU A 346 10.10 -16.64 -12.85
CA GLU A 346 10.97 -17.81 -12.73
C GLU A 346 10.41 -18.87 -11.77
N ALA A 347 9.82 -18.42 -10.66
CA ALA A 347 9.24 -19.33 -9.68
C ALA A 347 8.02 -20.12 -10.22
N ALA A 348 7.36 -19.66 -11.28
CA ALA A 348 6.28 -20.40 -11.92
C ALA A 348 6.78 -21.68 -12.60
N ASP A 349 8.01 -21.64 -13.11
CA ASP A 349 8.63 -22.73 -13.85
C ASP A 349 9.56 -23.61 -12.98
N MET A 350 9.69 -23.28 -11.68
CA MET A 350 10.49 -24.06 -10.74
C MET A 350 9.86 -25.44 -10.48
N PRO A 351 10.68 -26.51 -10.37
CA PRO A 351 10.19 -27.82 -9.91
C PRO A 351 9.77 -27.76 -8.43
N TYR A 352 9.14 -28.85 -7.98
CA TYR A 352 8.70 -29.01 -6.59
C TYR A 352 7.71 -27.95 -6.14
N GLN A 353 6.75 -27.62 -6.99
CA GLN A 353 5.59 -26.85 -6.59
C GLN A 353 4.83 -27.58 -5.48
N LEU A 354 4.49 -26.88 -4.40
CA LEU A 354 3.78 -27.47 -3.29
C LEU A 354 2.28 -27.54 -3.57
N ASP A 355 1.65 -28.57 -3.01
CA ASP A 355 0.20 -28.71 -3.03
C ASP A 355 -0.51 -27.58 -2.26
N GLU A 356 -1.68 -27.19 -2.70
CA GLU A 356 -2.45 -26.11 -2.08
C GLU A 356 -2.83 -26.44 -0.61
N ASN A 357 -3.04 -27.72 -0.28
CA ASN A 357 -3.30 -28.13 1.10
C ASN A 357 -2.12 -27.81 2.02
N ILE A 358 -0.88 -28.14 1.58
CA ILE A 358 0.34 -27.86 2.35
C ILE A 358 0.51 -26.34 2.53
N LYS A 359 0.27 -25.54 1.48
CA LYS A 359 0.34 -24.09 1.56
C LYS A 359 -0.68 -23.53 2.56
N ASN A 360 -1.90 -24.06 2.55
CA ASN A 360 -2.97 -23.63 3.45
C ASN A 360 -2.67 -24.01 4.91
N GLU A 361 -2.15 -25.22 5.15
CA GLU A 361 -1.72 -25.67 6.48
C GLU A 361 -0.61 -24.79 7.05
N ARG A 362 0.42 -24.47 6.21
CA ARG A 362 1.50 -23.58 6.61
C ARG A 362 1.00 -22.16 6.89
N SER A 363 0.10 -21.64 6.05
CA SER A 363 -0.52 -20.33 6.26
C SER A 363 -1.32 -20.28 7.57
N ALA A 364 -2.10 -21.32 7.87
CA ALA A 364 -2.85 -21.41 9.12
C ALA A 364 -1.92 -21.48 10.34
N SER A 365 -0.84 -22.26 10.27
CA SER A 365 0.16 -22.37 11.34
C SER A 365 0.85 -21.03 11.62
N LEU A 366 1.29 -20.31 10.58
CA LEU A 366 1.87 -18.98 10.73
C LEU A 366 0.86 -17.96 11.28
N SER A 367 -0.40 -18.04 10.86
CA SER A 367 -1.47 -17.15 11.34
C SER A 367 -1.75 -17.36 12.83
N SER A 368 -1.76 -18.62 13.29
CA SER A 368 -1.91 -18.94 14.71
C SER A 368 -0.74 -18.40 15.52
N LEU A 369 0.50 -18.65 15.09
CA LEU A 369 1.69 -18.10 15.73
C LEU A 369 1.67 -16.55 15.77
N GLN A 370 1.23 -15.92 14.69
CA GLN A 370 1.14 -14.46 14.62
C GLN A 370 0.15 -13.89 15.65
N ALA A 371 -0.99 -14.57 15.86
CA ALA A 371 -1.96 -14.17 16.87
C ALA A 371 -1.38 -14.29 18.30
N GLU A 372 -0.62 -15.36 18.57
CA GLU A 372 0.09 -15.53 19.85
C GLU A 372 1.10 -14.40 20.08
N ILE A 373 1.96 -14.12 19.09
CA ILE A 373 2.99 -13.06 19.18
C ILE A 373 2.34 -11.68 19.36
N LYS A 374 1.28 -11.38 18.60
CA LYS A 374 0.55 -10.12 18.73
C LYS A 374 -0.01 -9.94 20.14
N LYS A 375 -0.62 -11.00 20.69
CA LYS A 375 -1.14 -10.97 22.05
C LYS A 375 -0.03 -10.67 23.06
N GLU A 376 1.14 -11.33 22.98
CA GLU A 376 2.27 -11.05 23.87
C GLU A 376 2.71 -9.56 23.79
N ILE A 377 2.77 -9.01 22.58
CA ILE A 377 3.13 -7.59 22.37
C ILE A 377 2.09 -6.66 23.00
N LEU A 378 0.80 -6.98 22.86
CA LEU A 378 -0.28 -6.17 23.44
C LEU A 378 -0.34 -6.30 24.98
N ASP A 379 -0.07 -7.49 25.54
CA ASP A 379 0.08 -7.69 26.99
C ASP A 379 1.20 -6.82 27.54
N ASP A 380 2.37 -6.82 26.88
CA ASP A 380 3.52 -5.98 27.25
C ASP A 380 3.20 -4.49 27.12
N TYR A 381 2.49 -4.09 26.07
CA TYR A 381 2.12 -2.70 25.84
C TYR A 381 1.16 -2.19 26.94
N VAL A 382 0.10 -2.92 27.23
CA VAL A 382 -0.88 -2.53 28.26
C VAL A 382 -0.24 -2.55 29.66
N GLY A 383 0.67 -3.51 29.92
CA GLY A 383 1.34 -3.64 31.21
C GLY A 383 2.38 -2.56 31.51
N ASN A 384 3.01 -1.99 30.50
CA ASN A 384 4.18 -1.12 30.67
C ASN A 384 3.99 0.33 30.19
N ILE A 385 3.05 0.59 29.29
CA ILE A 385 2.83 1.94 28.75
C ILE A 385 1.77 2.68 29.56
N ILE A 386 2.19 3.77 30.19
CA ILE A 386 1.30 4.62 31.01
C ILE A 386 0.52 5.61 30.13
N SER A 387 1.15 6.11 29.08
CA SER A 387 0.55 7.09 28.15
C SER A 387 1.22 7.02 26.78
N ASP A 388 0.44 7.18 25.73
CA ASP A 388 0.91 7.25 24.33
C ASP A 388 0.03 8.22 23.54
N THR A 389 0.27 8.36 22.24
CA THR A 389 -0.55 9.18 21.34
C THR A 389 -1.11 8.35 20.19
N VAL A 390 -2.38 8.57 19.87
CA VAL A 390 -3.10 7.88 18.77
C VAL A 390 -3.57 8.91 17.76
N LEU A 391 -3.29 8.66 16.48
CA LEU A 391 -3.94 9.37 15.38
C LEU A 391 -5.29 8.71 15.13
N ILE A 392 -6.38 9.44 15.32
CA ILE A 392 -7.74 8.93 15.12
C ILE A 392 -8.07 8.84 13.64
N GLU A 393 -8.44 7.65 13.17
CA GLU A 393 -8.67 7.35 11.75
C GLU A 393 -10.15 7.21 11.40
N THR A 394 -10.92 6.62 12.30
CA THR A 394 -12.35 6.43 12.11
C THR A 394 -13.13 6.77 13.38
N TYR A 395 -14.38 7.19 13.20
CA TYR A 395 -15.31 7.42 14.30
C TYR A 395 -16.70 6.93 13.90
N SER A 396 -17.30 6.14 14.75
CA SER A 396 -18.68 5.66 14.56
C SER A 396 -19.31 5.29 15.89
N LYS A 397 -20.53 5.76 16.12
CA LYS A 397 -21.36 5.38 17.28
C LYS A 397 -20.70 5.57 18.65
N GLY A 398 -19.92 6.66 18.82
CA GLY A 398 -19.23 6.93 20.08
C GLY A 398 -17.91 6.16 20.28
N ILE A 399 -17.39 5.55 19.22
CA ILE A 399 -16.14 4.80 19.24
C ILE A 399 -15.20 5.37 18.17
N ALA A 400 -14.02 5.75 18.57
CA ALA A 400 -12.92 6.14 17.71
C ALA A 400 -11.88 5.03 17.61
N HIS A 401 -11.36 4.79 16.40
CA HIS A 401 -10.23 3.88 16.18
C HIS A 401 -9.06 4.65 15.55
N GLY A 402 -7.85 4.22 15.87
CA GLY A 402 -6.65 4.81 15.31
C GLY A 402 -5.40 4.02 15.67
N HIS A 403 -4.25 4.53 15.27
CA HIS A 403 -2.97 3.87 15.54
C HIS A 403 -2.00 4.76 16.30
N THR A 404 -1.23 4.13 17.17
CA THR A 404 -0.10 4.78 17.86
C THR A 404 1.06 5.08 16.90
N GLY A 405 2.09 5.77 17.41
CA GLY A 405 3.35 5.94 16.69
C GLY A 405 3.99 4.62 16.28
N SER A 406 3.96 3.62 17.16
CA SER A 406 4.46 2.26 16.92
C SER A 406 3.49 1.33 16.18
N PHE A 407 2.40 1.86 15.67
CA PHE A 407 1.39 1.17 14.85
C PHE A 407 0.50 0.17 15.60
N ILE A 408 0.34 0.32 16.91
CA ILE A 408 -0.66 -0.44 17.67
C ILE A 408 -2.03 0.15 17.40
N GLU A 409 -3.00 -0.70 17.07
CA GLU A 409 -4.39 -0.31 16.88
C GLU A 409 -5.07 -0.09 18.22
N CYS A 410 -5.75 1.06 18.34
CA CYS A 410 -6.44 1.48 19.56
C CYS A 410 -7.90 1.80 19.30
N GLU A 411 -8.75 1.41 20.25
CA GLU A 411 -10.14 1.79 20.35
C GLU A 411 -10.35 2.72 21.56
N ILE A 412 -11.09 3.80 21.35
CA ILE A 412 -11.31 4.83 22.37
C ILE A 412 -12.81 5.19 22.38
N LYS A 413 -13.46 5.09 23.54
CA LYS A 413 -14.82 5.62 23.71
C LYS A 413 -14.76 7.12 23.87
N CYS A 414 -15.52 7.85 23.06
CA CYS A 414 -15.57 9.32 23.09
C CYS A 414 -16.90 9.86 22.55
N ASP A 415 -17.28 11.04 23.01
CA ASP A 415 -18.57 11.65 22.66
C ASP A 415 -18.54 12.53 21.41
N CYS A 416 -17.35 12.77 20.85
CA CYS A 416 -17.18 13.64 19.68
C CYS A 416 -16.30 12.99 18.62
N ASP A 417 -16.50 13.41 17.36
CA ASP A 417 -15.68 13.00 16.24
C ASP A 417 -14.32 13.72 16.29
N MET A 418 -13.27 12.97 16.48
CA MET A 418 -11.87 13.43 16.53
C MET A 418 -11.04 12.94 15.35
N ARG A 419 -11.67 12.56 14.25
CA ARG A 419 -10.92 12.06 13.06
C ARG A 419 -9.89 13.08 12.59
N GLY A 420 -8.66 12.64 12.39
CA GLY A 420 -7.52 13.47 12.02
C GLY A 420 -6.77 14.09 13.20
N GLU A 421 -7.28 13.98 14.42
CA GLU A 421 -6.60 14.47 15.60
C GLU A 421 -5.61 13.43 16.14
N ILE A 422 -4.50 13.92 16.69
CA ILE A 422 -3.58 13.12 17.48
C ILE A 422 -3.91 13.38 18.95
N VAL A 423 -4.44 12.35 19.60
CA VAL A 423 -4.91 12.44 20.99
C VAL A 423 -4.01 11.64 21.92
N LYS A 424 -3.88 12.09 23.15
CA LYS A 424 -3.15 11.39 24.19
C LYS A 424 -4.07 10.35 24.83
N ILE A 425 -3.54 9.14 25.04
CA ILE A 425 -4.31 8.00 25.55
C ILE A 425 -3.58 7.30 26.71
N ARG A 426 -4.37 6.55 27.48
CA ARG A 426 -3.90 5.57 28.45
C ARG A 426 -4.43 4.19 28.04
N PRO A 427 -3.58 3.20 27.76
CA PRO A 427 -3.99 1.81 27.51
C PRO A 427 -4.63 1.22 28.78
N VAL A 428 -5.71 0.44 28.61
CA VAL A 428 -6.45 -0.17 29.73
C VAL A 428 -6.45 -1.69 29.62
N SER A 429 -6.78 -2.22 28.46
CA SER A 429 -6.86 -3.65 28.19
C SER A 429 -6.78 -3.89 26.68
N HIS A 430 -6.80 -5.13 26.24
CA HIS A 430 -6.95 -5.47 24.81
C HIS A 430 -7.79 -6.74 24.62
N ASP A 431 -8.32 -6.95 23.42
CA ASP A 431 -9.09 -8.13 23.04
C ASP A 431 -8.27 -9.20 22.28
N GLY A 432 -6.98 -8.96 22.11
CA GLY A 432 -6.04 -9.77 21.31
C GLY A 432 -5.70 -9.15 19.96
N ASP A 433 -6.48 -8.19 19.51
CA ASP A 433 -6.27 -7.48 18.24
C ASP A 433 -6.13 -5.96 18.42
N THR A 434 -6.96 -5.36 19.24
CA THR A 434 -7.07 -3.92 19.46
C THR A 434 -6.92 -3.60 20.95
N VAL A 435 -6.21 -2.52 21.24
CA VAL A 435 -6.05 -2.01 22.61
C VAL A 435 -7.19 -1.05 22.93
N LEU A 436 -7.90 -1.33 24.01
CA LEU A 436 -8.91 -0.45 24.59
C LEU A 436 -8.21 0.65 25.41
N CYS A 437 -8.49 1.90 25.09
CA CYS A 437 -7.83 3.05 25.67
C CYS A 437 -8.85 4.04 26.22
N GLU A 438 -8.38 4.83 27.22
CA GLU A 438 -9.06 6.04 27.68
C GLU A 438 -8.29 7.27 27.20
N LEU A 439 -9.01 8.39 26.98
CA LEU A 439 -8.36 9.68 26.75
C LEU A 439 -7.60 10.07 28.00
N ALA A 440 -6.39 10.58 27.83
CA ALA A 440 -5.54 11.12 28.88
C ALA A 440 -5.43 12.64 28.75
N ASP A 441 -5.29 13.33 29.87
CA ASP A 441 -5.12 14.79 29.94
C ASP A 441 -3.78 15.27 29.32
#